data_ecada40d3784c52b241d665594819e13
#
_entry.id   ecada40d3784c52b241d665594819e13
#
_cell.length_a   1.000
_cell.length_b   1.000
_cell.length_c   1.000
_cell.angle_alpha   90.00
_cell.angle_beta   90.00
_cell.angle_gamma   90.00
#
_symmetry.space_group_name_H-M   'P 1'
#
loop_
_entity.id
_entity.type
_entity.pdbx_description
1 polymer ?
#
loop_
_entity_poly.entity_id
_entity_poly.type
_entity_poly.pdbx_seq_one_letter_code
_entity_poly.pdbx_strand_id
1 'polypeptide(L)'
;LYGRSADNIRDHRNVTSMLHRIWTTENGVMVRPTMSFDERGHRPNHKVYYVEGFGPEGQKPEAFYPTVESFLGEGGTYLHPRAVYEQYPGVKAGSRAEGREAMGAFRFPAITLAPGQEAHYVLLLGVEDSEEAVNAIWDKYHSWEQVQAVLDETRSYWKEKVNVSFRTGDPDFDNLMKWVCFQPFLRRL
;
A
#
# COMPACT_ATOMS: atom_id res chain seq x y z
N LEU A 1 -11.28 -7.55 2.71
CA LEU A 1 -12.59 -7.01 3.09
C LEU A 1 -13.45 -8.18 3.56
N TYR A 2 -13.80 -8.17 4.81
CA TYR A 2 -14.48 -9.25 5.50
C TYR A 2 -15.94 -8.88 5.61
N GLY A 3 -16.81 -9.58 4.86
CA GLY A 3 -18.20 -9.24 4.66
C GLY A 3 -19.11 -9.50 5.86
N ARG A 4 -18.79 -8.93 7.04
CA ARG A 4 -19.70 -8.91 8.17
C ARG A 4 -20.17 -7.49 8.45
N SER A 5 -21.36 -7.34 9.08
CA SER A 5 -21.94 -6.03 9.35
C SER A 5 -21.05 -5.16 10.25
N ALA A 6 -21.16 -3.84 10.08
CA ALA A 6 -20.39 -2.86 10.81
C ALA A 6 -20.57 -2.90 12.34
N ASP A 7 -21.60 -3.61 12.82
CA ASP A 7 -21.96 -3.69 14.23
C ASP A 7 -20.92 -4.42 15.11
N ASN A 8 -19.99 -5.15 14.49
CA ASN A 8 -18.99 -5.97 15.15
C ASN A 8 -17.55 -5.68 14.71
N ILE A 9 -17.23 -4.44 14.39
CA ILE A 9 -15.91 -4.03 13.88
C ILE A 9 -14.78 -4.51 14.80
N ARG A 10 -14.96 -4.41 16.11
CA ARG A 10 -13.95 -4.83 17.09
C ARG A 10 -13.69 -6.34 17.06
N ASP A 11 -14.74 -7.14 16.98
CA ASP A 11 -14.62 -8.60 16.95
C ASP A 11 -14.04 -9.07 15.62
N HIS A 12 -14.41 -8.42 14.52
CA HIS A 12 -13.83 -8.64 13.21
C HIS A 12 -12.33 -8.35 13.19
N ARG A 13 -11.94 -7.22 13.75
CA ARG A 13 -10.55 -6.80 13.84
C ARG A 13 -9.73 -7.81 14.64
N ASN A 14 -10.24 -8.26 15.77
CA ASN A 14 -9.58 -9.25 16.60
C ASN A 14 -9.48 -10.61 15.92
N VAL A 15 -10.59 -11.15 15.39
CA VAL A 15 -10.61 -12.46 14.72
C VAL A 15 -9.73 -12.47 13.48
N THR A 16 -9.77 -11.40 12.66
CA THR A 16 -8.93 -11.32 11.48
C THR A 16 -7.46 -11.19 11.79
N SER A 17 -7.11 -10.39 12.78
CA SER A 17 -5.69 -10.25 13.16
C SER A 17 -5.08 -11.56 13.66
N MET A 18 -5.84 -12.41 14.35
CA MET A 18 -5.38 -13.73 14.78
C MET A 18 -4.99 -14.67 13.64
N LEU A 19 -5.52 -14.43 12.45
CA LEU A 19 -5.24 -15.22 11.24
C LEU A 19 -4.05 -14.71 10.44
N HIS A 20 -3.55 -13.52 10.74
CA HIS A 20 -2.46 -12.92 9.98
C HIS A 20 -1.13 -13.63 10.22
N ARG A 21 -0.40 -13.85 9.14
CA ARG A 21 1.02 -14.19 9.12
C ARG A 21 1.75 -13.03 8.48
N ILE A 22 2.60 -12.37 9.23
CA ILE A 22 3.25 -11.11 8.86
C ILE A 22 4.74 -11.34 8.81
N TRP A 23 5.42 -10.83 7.80
CA TRP A 23 6.88 -10.84 7.74
C TRP A 23 7.39 -9.58 7.07
N THR A 24 8.65 -9.27 7.34
CA THR A 24 9.35 -8.15 6.72
C THR A 24 10.39 -8.67 5.73
N THR A 25 10.48 -8.01 4.60
CA THR A 25 11.55 -8.17 3.59
C THR A 25 12.56 -7.02 3.74
N GLU A 26 13.56 -6.99 2.89
CA GLU A 26 14.45 -5.84 2.80
C GLU A 26 13.76 -4.58 2.26
N ASN A 27 12.63 -4.74 1.59
CA ASN A 27 11.94 -3.67 0.88
C ASN A 27 10.64 -3.23 1.58
N GLY A 28 10.08 -4.04 2.49
CA GLY A 28 8.80 -3.69 3.10
C GLY A 28 8.19 -4.74 4.02
N VAL A 29 6.88 -4.75 4.07
CA VAL A 29 6.07 -5.62 4.92
C VAL A 29 5.09 -6.41 4.07
N MET A 30 5.00 -7.70 4.34
CA MET A 30 4.05 -8.61 3.72
C MET A 30 3.13 -9.24 4.76
N VAL A 31 1.90 -9.51 4.38
CA VAL A 31 0.92 -10.21 5.22
C VAL A 31 0.11 -11.21 4.41
N ARG A 32 -0.06 -12.40 4.99
CA ARG A 32 -1.00 -13.43 4.51
C ARG A 32 -2.12 -13.57 5.52
N PRO A 33 -3.38 -13.30 5.15
CA PRO A 33 -4.51 -13.40 6.08
C PRO A 33 -4.89 -14.84 6.44
N THR A 34 -4.42 -15.85 5.72
CA THR A 34 -4.66 -17.29 5.87
C THR A 34 -6.10 -17.75 5.60
N MET A 35 -7.11 -16.97 5.92
CA MET A 35 -8.51 -17.26 5.66
C MET A 35 -9.27 -16.02 5.17
N SER A 36 -10.25 -16.24 4.34
CA SER A 36 -11.28 -15.27 3.96
C SER A 36 -12.64 -15.73 4.46
N PHE A 37 -13.51 -14.78 4.77
CA PHE A 37 -14.88 -15.00 5.17
C PHE A 37 -15.79 -14.33 4.14
N ASP A 38 -16.63 -15.10 3.48
CA ASP A 38 -17.65 -14.59 2.58
C ASP A 38 -19.01 -15.21 2.94
N GLU A 39 -20.04 -14.89 2.20
CA GLU A 39 -21.41 -15.43 2.39
C GLU A 39 -21.47 -16.97 2.30
N ARG A 40 -20.46 -17.59 1.72
CA ARG A 40 -20.34 -19.04 1.53
C ARG A 40 -19.49 -19.71 2.62
N GLY A 41 -19.07 -18.94 3.63
CA GLY A 41 -18.32 -19.43 4.79
C GLY A 41 -16.82 -19.15 4.73
N HIS A 42 -16.05 -19.95 5.45
CA HIS A 42 -14.62 -19.79 5.60
C HIS A 42 -13.87 -20.48 4.46
N ARG A 43 -12.90 -19.79 3.88
CA ARG A 43 -12.03 -20.32 2.81
C ARG A 43 -10.58 -20.00 3.07
N PRO A 44 -9.65 -20.92 2.78
CA PRO A 44 -8.24 -20.59 2.79
C PRO A 44 -7.94 -19.38 1.90
N ASN A 45 -7.12 -18.48 2.40
CA ASN A 45 -6.65 -17.32 1.64
C ASN A 45 -5.12 -17.39 1.56
N HIS A 46 -4.62 -17.63 0.36
CA HIS A 46 -3.18 -17.73 0.09
C HIS A 46 -2.57 -16.44 -0.45
N LYS A 47 -3.41 -15.42 -0.66
CA LYS A 47 -2.95 -14.12 -1.17
C LYS A 47 -1.95 -13.48 -0.22
N VAL A 48 -0.96 -12.82 -0.80
CA VAL A 48 0.01 -11.99 -0.11
C VAL A 48 -0.35 -10.53 -0.36
N TYR A 49 -0.67 -9.82 0.71
CA TYR A 49 -0.82 -8.38 0.70
C TYR A 49 0.53 -7.78 1.05
N TYR A 50 0.94 -6.74 0.36
CA TYR A 50 2.26 -6.16 0.59
C TYR A 50 2.25 -4.65 0.52
N VAL A 51 3.19 -4.06 1.21
CA VAL A 51 3.69 -2.71 0.97
C VAL A 51 5.22 -2.79 0.97
N GLU A 52 5.81 -2.38 -0.12
CA GLU A 52 7.24 -2.27 -0.31
C GLU A 52 7.58 -0.86 -0.77
N GLY A 53 8.83 -0.44 -0.60
CA GLY A 53 9.19 0.89 -1.06
C GLY A 53 10.69 1.12 -1.08
N PHE A 54 11.05 2.18 -1.79
CA PHE A 54 12.42 2.67 -1.86
C PHE A 54 12.45 4.20 -1.80
N GLY A 55 13.53 4.70 -1.29
CA GLY A 55 13.84 6.12 -1.24
C GLY A 55 14.75 6.57 -2.37
N PRO A 56 15.33 7.77 -2.25
CA PRO A 56 16.26 8.30 -3.23
C PRO A 56 17.40 7.32 -3.54
N GLU A 57 17.77 7.25 -4.83
CA GLU A 57 18.86 6.38 -5.30
C GLU A 57 18.66 4.88 -4.97
N GLY A 58 17.39 4.43 -4.82
CA GLY A 58 17.06 3.06 -4.46
C GLY A 58 17.30 2.72 -2.98
N GLN A 59 17.38 3.72 -2.10
CA GLN A 59 17.59 3.56 -0.67
C GLN A 59 16.51 2.64 -0.06
N LYS A 60 16.95 1.60 0.65
CA LYS A 60 16.06 0.65 1.34
C LYS A 60 15.63 1.19 2.71
N PRO A 61 14.48 0.73 3.24
CA PRO A 61 14.09 1.00 4.62
C PRO A 61 15.13 0.47 5.62
N GLU A 62 15.34 1.21 6.71
CA GLU A 62 16.25 0.81 7.80
C GLU A 62 15.54 0.15 9.00
N ALA A 63 14.23 0.39 9.14
CA ALA A 63 13.41 -0.13 10.21
C ALA A 63 11.98 -0.36 9.74
N PHE A 64 11.34 -1.43 10.26
CA PHE A 64 9.99 -1.82 9.88
C PHE A 64 9.09 -1.88 11.10
N TYR A 65 7.81 -1.59 10.89
CA TYR A 65 6.75 -1.63 11.90
C TYR A 65 5.60 -2.50 11.36
N PRO A 66 5.76 -3.84 11.39
CA PRO A 66 4.85 -4.75 10.71
C PRO A 66 3.52 -4.97 11.43
N THR A 67 3.37 -4.45 12.65
CA THR A 67 2.14 -4.54 13.44
C THR A 67 1.72 -3.17 13.97
N VAL A 68 0.43 -3.02 14.25
CA VAL A 68 -0.12 -1.79 14.85
C VAL A 68 0.60 -1.48 16.17
N GLU A 69 0.84 -2.51 17.01
CA GLU A 69 1.53 -2.33 18.29
C GLU A 69 2.97 -1.83 18.10
N SER A 70 3.68 -2.35 17.09
CA SER A 70 5.05 -1.90 16.80
C SER A 70 5.10 -0.47 16.30
N PHE A 71 4.08 -0.02 15.58
CA PHE A 71 3.99 1.34 15.05
C PHE A 71 3.54 2.35 16.11
N LEU A 72 2.48 2.04 16.83
CA LEU A 72 1.96 2.92 17.88
C LEU A 72 2.92 3.01 19.07
N GLY A 73 3.53 1.89 19.46
CA GLY A 73 4.29 1.78 20.69
C GLY A 73 3.42 1.78 21.94
N GLU A 74 3.98 1.44 23.07
CA GLU A 74 3.27 1.44 24.35
C GLU A 74 2.82 2.86 24.74
N GLY A 75 1.52 3.04 24.95
CA GLY A 75 0.92 4.35 25.23
C GLY A 75 0.75 5.28 24.02
N GLY A 76 1.19 4.89 22.85
CA GLY A 76 0.97 5.64 21.61
C GLY A 76 -0.46 5.50 21.07
N THR A 77 -0.84 6.44 20.21
CA THR A 77 -2.15 6.46 19.54
C THR A 77 -1.97 6.68 18.04
N TYR A 78 -3.03 6.50 17.25
CA TYR A 78 -3.00 6.82 15.80
C TYR A 78 -2.75 8.31 15.51
N LEU A 79 -3.11 9.20 16.44
CA LEU A 79 -2.80 10.63 16.32
C LEU A 79 -1.37 10.96 16.76
N HIS A 80 -0.78 10.13 17.60
CA HIS A 80 0.58 10.29 18.11
C HIS A 80 1.30 8.93 18.17
N PRO A 81 1.61 8.33 16.99
CA PRO A 81 2.36 7.08 16.96
C PRO A 81 3.82 7.31 17.34
N ARG A 82 4.35 6.52 18.28
CA ARG A 82 5.72 6.67 18.79
C ARG A 82 6.79 6.41 17.71
N ALA A 83 6.47 5.55 16.73
CA ALA A 83 7.35 5.33 15.58
C ALA A 83 7.68 6.61 14.81
N VAL A 84 6.75 7.58 14.76
CA VAL A 84 6.92 8.85 14.06
C VAL A 84 7.54 9.92 14.97
N TYR A 85 6.98 10.08 16.17
CA TYR A 85 7.34 11.23 17.04
C TYR A 85 8.54 10.98 17.93
N GLU A 86 8.81 9.72 18.29
CA GLU A 86 9.87 9.38 19.23
C GLU A 86 10.98 8.52 18.63
N GLN A 87 10.94 8.33 17.30
CA GLN A 87 11.85 7.41 16.59
C GLN A 87 11.90 6.01 17.22
N TYR A 88 10.75 5.57 17.74
CA TYR A 88 10.61 4.27 18.39
C TYR A 88 11.25 3.15 17.55
N PRO A 89 12.03 2.26 18.16
CA PRO A 89 12.77 1.27 17.40
C PRO A 89 11.83 0.32 16.65
N GLY A 90 12.03 0.18 15.35
CA GLY A 90 11.39 -0.83 14.53
C GLY A 90 12.16 -2.15 14.54
N VAL A 91 11.59 -3.15 13.90
CA VAL A 91 12.25 -4.44 13.67
C VAL A 91 13.10 -4.40 12.39
N LYS A 92 13.97 -5.39 12.23
CA LYS A 92 14.79 -5.55 11.01
C LYS A 92 14.07 -6.40 9.96
N ALA A 93 14.59 -6.38 8.73
CA ALA A 93 14.20 -7.31 7.68
C ALA A 93 14.34 -8.77 8.15
N GLY A 94 13.47 -9.65 7.66
CA GLY A 94 13.39 -11.06 8.07
C GLY A 94 12.62 -11.31 9.38
N SER A 95 12.09 -10.27 10.02
CA SER A 95 11.26 -10.42 11.23
C SER A 95 9.90 -11.01 10.88
N ARG A 96 9.30 -11.76 11.82
CA ARG A 96 7.99 -12.38 11.68
C ARG A 96 7.10 -12.05 12.86
N ALA A 97 5.80 -11.94 12.60
CA ALA A 97 4.77 -11.80 13.62
C ALA A 97 3.52 -12.58 13.18
N GLU A 98 2.83 -13.16 14.16
CA GLU A 98 1.60 -13.91 13.93
C GLU A 98 0.51 -13.47 14.89
N GLY A 99 -0.74 -13.55 14.47
CA GLY A 99 -1.88 -13.26 15.33
C GLY A 99 -1.98 -11.79 15.75
N ARG A 100 -1.41 -10.88 14.97
CA ARG A 100 -1.40 -9.46 15.23
C ARG A 100 -2.09 -8.68 14.11
N GLU A 101 -2.54 -7.48 14.42
CA GLU A 101 -3.03 -6.56 13.40
C GLU A 101 -1.85 -6.06 12.57
N ALA A 102 -1.90 -6.31 11.25
CA ALA A 102 -0.84 -5.94 10.34
C ALA A 102 -0.78 -4.43 10.12
N MET A 103 0.44 -3.90 10.02
CA MET A 103 0.74 -2.53 9.66
C MET A 103 1.84 -2.51 8.59
N GLY A 104 1.59 -1.81 7.50
CA GLY A 104 2.55 -1.64 6.41
C GLY A 104 3.37 -0.37 6.60
N ALA A 105 4.14 -0.25 7.68
CA ALA A 105 4.93 0.94 7.95
C ALA A 105 6.43 0.61 8.05
N PHE A 106 7.24 1.52 7.51
CA PHE A 106 8.71 1.43 7.59
C PHE A 106 9.33 2.84 7.54
N ARG A 107 10.58 2.93 7.97
CA ARG A 107 11.34 4.15 8.03
C ARG A 107 12.56 4.06 7.14
N PHE A 108 12.77 5.09 6.33
CA PHE A 108 13.99 5.27 5.55
C PHE A 108 15.05 5.98 6.38
N PRO A 109 16.34 5.78 6.05
CA PRO A 109 17.42 6.58 6.61
C PRO A 109 17.21 8.08 6.39
N ALA A 110 17.68 8.89 7.34
CA ALA A 110 17.61 10.34 7.24
C ALA A 110 18.45 10.84 6.05
N ILE A 111 17.93 11.84 5.35
CA ILE A 111 18.62 12.53 4.26
C ILE A 111 18.70 14.04 4.56
N THR A 112 19.67 14.69 3.96
CA THR A 112 19.80 16.15 4.02
C THR A 112 19.54 16.71 2.64
N LEU A 113 18.62 17.67 2.53
CA LEU A 113 18.30 18.35 1.29
C LEU A 113 18.81 19.77 1.33
N ALA A 114 19.49 20.20 0.27
CA ALA A 114 19.81 21.60 0.05
C ALA A 114 18.55 22.37 -0.37
N PRO A 115 18.53 23.73 -0.21
CA PRO A 115 17.41 24.53 -0.68
C PRO A 115 17.09 24.30 -2.16
N GLY A 116 15.84 23.97 -2.47
CA GLY A 116 15.37 23.67 -3.84
C GLY A 116 15.66 22.23 -4.31
N GLN A 117 16.33 21.40 -3.52
CA GLN A 117 16.52 19.98 -3.82
C GLN A 117 15.28 19.17 -3.46
N GLU A 118 14.94 18.20 -4.28
CA GLU A 118 13.81 17.27 -4.10
C GLU A 118 14.32 15.84 -3.87
N ALA A 119 13.54 15.06 -3.15
CA ALA A 119 13.77 13.64 -2.96
C ALA A 119 12.47 12.87 -3.20
N HIS A 120 12.56 11.77 -3.91
CA HIS A 120 11.41 10.94 -4.26
C HIS A 120 11.41 9.64 -3.47
N TYR A 121 10.25 9.31 -2.91
CA TYR A 121 10.00 8.03 -2.27
C TYR A 121 8.87 7.33 -3.03
N VAL A 122 9.02 6.05 -3.25
CA VAL A 122 8.02 5.23 -3.95
C VAL A 122 7.54 4.14 -3.02
N LEU A 123 6.22 3.95 -2.97
CA LEU A 123 5.57 2.86 -2.26
C LEU A 123 4.79 2.02 -3.27
N LEU A 124 5.02 0.72 -3.25
CA LEU A 124 4.31 -0.30 -4.01
C LEU A 124 3.35 -1.02 -3.07
N LEU A 125 2.06 -0.91 -3.34
CA LEU A 125 1.02 -1.60 -2.57
C LEU A 125 0.25 -2.53 -3.49
N GLY A 126 0.00 -3.75 -3.03
CA GLY A 126 -0.74 -4.69 -3.86
C GLY A 126 -1.14 -5.97 -3.13
N VAL A 127 -1.71 -6.86 -3.93
CA VAL A 127 -2.14 -8.20 -3.52
C VAL A 127 -1.78 -9.16 -4.63
N GLU A 128 -0.97 -10.16 -4.30
CA GLU A 128 -0.48 -11.16 -5.23
C GLU A 128 -0.77 -12.59 -4.76
N ASP A 129 -0.59 -13.55 -5.65
CA ASP A 129 -0.82 -14.97 -5.35
C ASP A 129 0.31 -15.59 -4.53
N SER A 130 1.51 -15.02 -4.60
CA SER A 130 2.69 -15.52 -3.91
C SER A 130 3.74 -14.43 -3.68
N GLU A 131 4.73 -14.72 -2.86
CA GLU A 131 5.88 -13.85 -2.62
C GLU A 131 6.74 -13.69 -3.89
N GLU A 132 6.85 -14.73 -4.71
CA GLU A 132 7.55 -14.67 -5.99
C GLU A 132 6.87 -13.69 -6.95
N ALA A 133 5.53 -13.65 -6.95
CA ALA A 133 4.79 -12.68 -7.75
C ALA A 133 5.01 -11.24 -7.24
N VAL A 134 5.09 -11.02 -5.92
CA VAL A 134 5.47 -9.72 -5.34
C VAL A 134 6.88 -9.32 -5.80
N ASN A 135 7.84 -10.23 -5.73
CA ASN A 135 9.20 -9.96 -6.18
C ASN A 135 9.25 -9.58 -7.67
N ALA A 136 8.44 -10.21 -8.52
CA ALA A 136 8.34 -9.84 -9.93
C ALA A 136 7.77 -8.43 -10.15
N ILE A 137 6.85 -7.98 -9.29
CA ILE A 137 6.37 -6.59 -9.29
C ILE A 137 7.49 -5.64 -8.83
N TRP A 138 8.22 -6.00 -7.77
CA TRP A 138 9.38 -5.23 -7.34
C TRP A 138 10.40 -5.05 -8.46
N ASP A 139 10.80 -6.11 -9.13
CA ASP A 139 11.77 -6.08 -10.23
C ASP A 139 11.33 -5.17 -11.39
N LYS A 140 10.02 -5.04 -11.57
CA LYS A 140 9.43 -4.18 -12.60
C LYS A 140 9.39 -2.69 -12.21
N TYR A 141 9.33 -2.35 -10.91
CA TYR A 141 9.00 -0.99 -10.46
C TYR A 141 9.98 -0.42 -9.41
N HIS A 142 11.15 -1.01 -9.22
CA HIS A 142 12.08 -0.63 -8.16
C HIS A 142 13.00 0.56 -8.48
N SER A 143 12.69 1.33 -9.52
CA SER A 143 13.42 2.57 -9.82
C SER A 143 12.47 3.72 -10.16
N TRP A 144 12.93 4.94 -9.93
CA TRP A 144 12.16 6.14 -10.22
C TRP A 144 11.84 6.26 -11.73
N GLU A 145 12.79 5.91 -12.59
CA GLU A 145 12.64 5.93 -14.05
C GLU A 145 11.57 4.97 -14.52
N GLN A 146 11.52 3.76 -13.95
CA GLN A 146 10.48 2.78 -14.25
C GLN A 146 9.10 3.28 -13.84
N VAL A 147 8.97 3.90 -12.65
CA VAL A 147 7.72 4.47 -12.17
C VAL A 147 7.25 5.63 -13.08
N GLN A 148 8.15 6.51 -13.50
CA GLN A 148 7.82 7.58 -14.44
C GLN A 148 7.36 7.03 -15.81
N ALA A 149 8.05 6.03 -16.34
CA ALA A 149 7.66 5.39 -17.60
C ALA A 149 6.25 4.79 -17.53
N VAL A 150 5.92 4.10 -16.44
CA VAL A 150 4.58 3.55 -16.22
C VAL A 150 3.53 4.63 -16.04
N LEU A 151 3.86 5.74 -15.39
CA LEU A 151 2.95 6.87 -15.28
C LEU A 151 2.60 7.46 -16.66
N ASP A 152 3.60 7.61 -17.52
CA ASP A 152 3.40 8.12 -18.87
C ASP A 152 2.64 7.12 -19.78
N GLU A 153 2.92 5.83 -19.63
CA GLU A 153 2.14 4.76 -20.27
C GLU A 153 0.67 4.79 -19.82
N THR A 154 0.43 4.90 -18.52
CA THR A 154 -0.92 4.99 -17.93
C THR A 154 -1.67 6.23 -18.45
N ARG A 155 -1.01 7.37 -18.49
CA ARG A 155 -1.58 8.61 -19.05
C ARG A 155 -1.94 8.45 -20.52
N SER A 156 -1.08 7.83 -21.31
CA SER A 156 -1.28 7.57 -22.73
C SER A 156 -2.45 6.61 -22.96
N TYR A 157 -2.49 5.53 -22.19
CA TYR A 157 -3.59 4.57 -22.20
C TYR A 157 -4.95 5.25 -21.96
N TRP A 158 -5.05 6.04 -20.90
CA TRP A 158 -6.32 6.72 -20.59
C TRP A 158 -6.68 7.80 -21.61
N LYS A 159 -5.70 8.49 -22.17
CA LYS A 159 -5.93 9.46 -23.25
C LYS A 159 -6.47 8.78 -24.50
N GLU A 160 -6.03 7.57 -24.81
CA GLU A 160 -6.55 6.76 -25.93
C GLU A 160 -7.95 6.24 -25.64
N LYS A 161 -8.20 5.71 -24.42
CA LYS A 161 -9.49 5.10 -24.05
C LYS A 161 -10.60 6.14 -23.85
N VAL A 162 -10.26 7.32 -23.35
CA VAL A 162 -11.19 8.43 -23.10
C VAL A 162 -10.80 9.60 -24.00
N ASN A 163 -10.89 9.39 -25.31
CA ASN A 163 -10.49 10.35 -26.34
C ASN A 163 -11.61 11.33 -26.73
N VAL A 164 -12.57 11.57 -25.85
CA VAL A 164 -13.64 12.55 -26.06
C VAL A 164 -13.24 13.92 -25.52
N SER A 165 -13.67 14.97 -26.20
CA SER A 165 -13.52 16.36 -25.75
C SER A 165 -14.85 17.09 -25.84
N PHE A 166 -15.10 17.95 -24.88
CA PHE A 166 -16.25 18.84 -24.81
C PHE A 166 -15.76 20.27 -24.91
N ARG A 167 -16.53 21.14 -25.58
CA ARG A 167 -16.25 22.57 -25.76
C ARG A 167 -17.55 23.34 -25.67
N THR A 168 -18.09 23.46 -24.45
CA THR A 168 -19.37 24.14 -24.20
C THR A 168 -19.18 25.63 -23.88
N GLY A 169 -17.94 26.05 -23.63
CA GLY A 169 -17.63 27.40 -23.15
C GLY A 169 -17.51 27.46 -21.62
N ASP A 170 -17.86 26.38 -20.92
CA ASP A 170 -17.67 26.20 -19.47
C ASP A 170 -16.61 25.13 -19.23
N PRO A 171 -15.38 25.52 -18.83
CA PRO A 171 -14.29 24.56 -18.62
C PRO A 171 -14.56 23.52 -17.52
N ASP A 172 -15.31 23.88 -16.48
CA ASP A 172 -15.62 23.00 -15.37
C ASP A 172 -16.61 21.92 -15.82
N PHE A 173 -17.62 22.31 -16.59
CA PHE A 173 -18.55 21.35 -17.20
C PHE A 173 -17.84 20.45 -18.21
N ASP A 174 -16.96 20.97 -19.04
CA ASP A 174 -16.20 20.19 -20.02
C ASP A 174 -15.32 19.13 -19.33
N ASN A 175 -14.66 19.49 -18.23
CA ASN A 175 -13.89 18.56 -17.40
C ASN A 175 -14.76 17.52 -16.68
N LEU A 176 -15.92 17.93 -16.16
CA LEU A 176 -16.89 17.02 -15.55
C LEU A 176 -17.37 15.98 -16.55
N MET A 177 -17.73 16.40 -17.77
CA MET A 177 -18.20 15.48 -18.82
C MET A 177 -17.13 14.48 -19.24
N LYS A 178 -15.87 14.90 -19.30
CA LYS A 178 -14.74 14.00 -19.54
C LYS A 178 -14.60 12.96 -18.43
N TRP A 179 -14.77 13.37 -17.17
CA TRP A 179 -14.77 12.49 -16.02
C TRP A 179 -15.94 11.49 -16.07
N VAL A 180 -17.15 11.94 -16.45
CA VAL A 180 -18.32 11.06 -16.64
C VAL A 180 -18.03 9.99 -17.69
N CYS A 181 -17.36 10.33 -18.79
CA CYS A 181 -16.97 9.35 -19.82
C CYS A 181 -15.93 8.33 -19.32
N PHE A 182 -15.10 8.70 -18.35
CA PHE A 182 -14.10 7.83 -17.76
C PHE A 182 -14.72 6.78 -16.81
N GLN A 183 -15.79 7.10 -16.08
CA GLN A 183 -16.42 6.24 -15.07
C GLN A 183 -16.81 4.83 -15.56
N PRO A 184 -17.37 4.64 -16.77
CA PRO A 184 -17.72 3.31 -17.26
C PRO A 184 -16.53 2.37 -17.39
N PHE A 185 -15.33 2.89 -17.68
CA PHE A 185 -14.11 2.08 -17.77
C PHE A 185 -13.66 1.58 -16.41
N LEU A 186 -13.81 2.39 -15.35
CA LEU A 186 -13.47 1.99 -13.98
C LEU A 186 -14.39 0.91 -13.41
N ARG A 187 -15.59 0.75 -13.96
CA ARG A 187 -16.60 -0.21 -13.48
C ARG A 187 -16.64 -1.52 -14.27
N ARG A 188 -15.72 -1.69 -15.20
CA ARG A 188 -15.61 -2.91 -16.02
C ARG A 188 -14.78 -4.02 -15.38
N LEU A 189 -14.33 -3.83 -14.15
CA LEU A 189 -13.55 -4.81 -13.40
C LEU A 189 -14.43 -5.90 -12.80
#